data_6e7c60c80de712c95bdb793c647a26ac
#
_entry.id   6e7c60c80de712c95bdb793c647a26ac
#
_cell.length_a   1.000
_cell.length_b   1.000
_cell.length_c   1.000
_cell.angle_alpha   90.00
_cell.angle_beta   90.00
_cell.angle_gamma   90.00
#
_symmetry.space_group_name_H-M   'P 1'
#
loop_
_entity.id
_entity.type
_entity.pdbx_description
1 polymer ?
#
loop_
_entity_poly.entity_id
_entity_poly.type
_entity_poly.pdbx_seq_one_letter_code
_entity_poly.pdbx_strand_id
1 'polypeptide(L)'
;MAFARTKTYTLDAARAAIQRYCAFQERCQSEVAERLRSMGVLPEAQADLVAELMADGYLSEERFARAYARGKFRIKGWGPRKIAQGLQAKRVSAACIALGLDELYEAEVRAYLVRKNEDFPDEQDFISWCCRKGYDRNAALAVRRAED
;
A
#
# COMPACT_ATOMS: atom_id res chain seq x y z
N MET A 1 -25.14 3.74 30.90
CA MET A 1 -24.21 3.75 29.76
C MET A 1 -23.03 2.84 30.06
N ALA A 2 -22.85 1.83 29.24
CA ALA A 2 -21.67 0.98 29.35
C ALA A 2 -20.50 1.70 28.62
N PHE A 3 -19.55 2.21 29.38
CA PHE A 3 -18.29 2.64 28.79
C PHE A 3 -17.55 1.38 28.33
N ALA A 4 -17.23 1.28 27.03
CA ALA A 4 -16.35 0.26 26.54
C ALA A 4 -15.03 0.36 27.32
N ARG A 5 -14.72 -0.68 28.09
CA ARG A 5 -13.42 -0.72 28.78
C ARG A 5 -12.33 -0.81 27.72
N THR A 6 -11.58 0.26 27.56
CA THR A 6 -10.38 0.25 26.74
C THR A 6 -9.39 -0.68 27.42
N LYS A 7 -9.05 -1.78 26.78
CA LYS A 7 -8.07 -2.72 27.31
C LYS A 7 -6.73 -2.00 27.43
N THR A 8 -6.25 -1.82 28.65
CA THR A 8 -4.95 -1.20 28.90
C THR A 8 -3.87 -2.28 28.82
N TYR A 9 -2.91 -2.09 27.93
CA TYR A 9 -1.77 -2.98 27.79
C TYR A 9 -0.61 -2.47 28.65
N THR A 10 0.11 -3.39 29.28
CA THR A 10 1.44 -3.08 29.76
C THR A 10 2.35 -2.85 28.58
N LEU A 11 3.48 -2.15 28.78
CA LEU A 11 4.43 -1.90 27.69
C LEU A 11 4.94 -3.22 27.06
N ASP A 12 5.23 -4.22 27.89
CA ASP A 12 5.69 -5.54 27.41
C ASP A 12 4.59 -6.28 26.63
N ALA A 13 3.34 -6.20 27.10
CA ALA A 13 2.21 -6.79 26.40
C ALA A 13 1.95 -6.09 25.05
N ALA A 14 2.08 -4.76 25.02
CA ALA A 14 1.95 -3.97 23.79
C ALA A 14 3.07 -4.32 22.81
N ARG A 15 4.31 -4.44 23.28
CA ARG A 15 5.45 -4.86 22.44
C ARG A 15 5.19 -6.22 21.80
N ALA A 16 4.79 -7.20 22.58
CA ALA A 16 4.49 -8.54 22.06
C ALA A 16 3.35 -8.52 21.05
N ALA A 17 2.28 -7.77 21.33
CA ALA A 17 1.14 -7.66 20.44
C ALA A 17 1.49 -6.98 19.13
N ILE A 18 2.29 -5.90 19.17
CA ILE A 18 2.66 -5.18 17.96
C ILE A 18 3.66 -5.95 17.10
N GLN A 19 4.53 -6.75 17.72
CA GLN A 19 5.41 -7.67 16.99
C GLN A 19 4.58 -8.70 16.21
N ARG A 20 3.57 -9.29 16.82
CA ARG A 20 2.64 -10.22 16.15
C ARG A 20 1.89 -9.55 15.02
N TYR A 21 1.44 -8.31 15.23
CA TYR A 21 0.75 -7.52 14.21
C TYR A 21 1.62 -7.32 12.98
N CYS A 22 2.90 -6.98 13.17
CA CYS A 22 3.88 -6.81 12.09
C CYS A 22 4.25 -8.16 11.44
N ALA A 23 4.30 -9.24 12.20
CA ALA A 23 4.65 -10.56 11.69
C ALA A 23 3.54 -11.18 10.83
N PHE A 24 2.29 -10.80 11.09
CA PHE A 24 1.13 -11.32 10.35
C PHE A 24 1.14 -10.89 8.89
N GLN A 25 1.48 -9.62 8.62
CA GLN A 25 1.67 -9.08 7.26
C GLN A 25 2.52 -7.82 7.34
N GLU A 26 3.05 -7.37 6.21
CA GLU A 26 3.79 -6.12 6.15
C GLU A 26 2.91 -4.94 6.57
N ARG A 27 3.46 -4.07 7.42
CA ARG A 27 2.78 -2.88 7.94
C ARG A 27 3.61 -1.64 7.65
N CYS A 28 2.94 -0.47 7.61
CA CYS A 28 3.63 0.81 7.57
C CYS A 28 3.64 1.46 8.96
N GLN A 29 4.44 2.51 9.12
CA GLN A 29 4.59 3.19 10.41
C GLN A 29 3.25 3.76 10.91
N SER A 30 2.44 4.36 10.02
CA SER A 30 1.15 4.92 10.40
C SER A 30 0.17 3.87 10.92
N GLU A 31 0.16 2.68 10.33
CA GLU A 31 -0.67 1.56 10.79
C GLU A 31 -0.23 1.08 12.17
N VAL A 32 1.08 0.96 12.39
CA VAL A 32 1.65 0.55 13.68
C VAL A 32 1.34 1.59 14.75
N ALA A 33 1.55 2.88 14.46
CA ALA A 33 1.26 3.96 15.40
C ALA A 33 -0.22 3.97 15.80
N GLU A 34 -1.12 3.80 14.84
CA GLU A 34 -2.56 3.74 15.11
C GLU A 34 -2.92 2.53 15.95
N ARG A 35 -2.34 1.36 15.65
CA ARG A 35 -2.57 0.15 16.44
C ARG A 35 -2.08 0.31 17.88
N LEU A 36 -0.90 0.89 18.08
CA LEU A 36 -0.37 1.18 19.42
C LEU A 36 -1.25 2.16 20.17
N ARG A 37 -1.74 3.21 19.49
CA ARG A 37 -2.67 4.16 20.11
C ARG A 37 -3.95 3.45 20.57
N SER A 38 -4.48 2.52 19.79
CA SER A 38 -5.66 1.75 20.16
C SER A 38 -5.44 0.87 21.39
N MET A 39 -4.19 0.51 21.68
CA MET A 39 -3.80 -0.23 22.89
C MET A 39 -3.56 0.68 24.10
N GLY A 40 -3.72 2.01 23.95
CA GLY A 40 -3.48 2.96 25.02
C GLY A 40 -2.02 3.35 25.21
N VAL A 41 -1.15 3.05 24.25
CA VAL A 41 0.27 3.42 24.30
C VAL A 41 0.41 4.92 24.04
N LEU A 42 1.14 5.63 24.91
CA LEU A 42 1.37 7.07 24.78
C LEU A 42 2.28 7.39 23.58
N PRO A 43 2.15 8.59 22.96
CA PRO A 43 2.92 8.94 21.76
C PRO A 43 4.43 8.75 21.87
N GLU A 44 5.03 9.07 23.02
CA GLU A 44 6.47 8.91 23.26
C GLU A 44 6.87 7.42 23.21
N ALA A 45 6.09 6.58 23.87
CA ALA A 45 6.31 5.13 23.83
C ALA A 45 6.00 4.54 22.45
N GLN A 46 5.05 5.10 21.72
CA GLN A 46 4.79 4.69 20.32
C GLN A 46 6.03 4.90 19.45
N ALA A 47 6.66 6.07 19.55
CA ALA A 47 7.87 6.38 18.77
C ALA A 47 9.02 5.41 19.09
N ASP A 48 9.22 5.11 20.37
CA ASP A 48 10.24 4.18 20.81
C ASP A 48 9.99 2.76 20.28
N LEU A 49 8.76 2.29 20.35
CA LEU A 49 8.40 0.96 19.85
C LEU A 49 8.51 0.87 18.32
N VAL A 50 8.14 1.92 17.59
CA VAL A 50 8.31 1.98 16.14
C VAL A 50 9.80 1.85 15.78
N ALA A 51 10.66 2.62 16.46
CA ALA A 51 12.11 2.57 16.23
C ALA A 51 12.68 1.17 16.53
N GLU A 52 12.25 0.54 17.62
CA GLU A 52 12.63 -0.81 18.00
C GLU A 52 12.21 -1.84 16.96
N LEU A 53 10.96 -1.76 16.47
CA LEU A 53 10.44 -2.66 15.43
C LEU A 53 11.25 -2.54 14.14
N MET A 54 11.64 -1.32 13.77
CA MET A 54 12.47 -1.08 12.59
C MET A 54 13.85 -1.67 12.77
N ALA A 55 14.49 -1.44 13.93
CA ALA A 55 15.80 -1.95 14.24
C ALA A 55 15.85 -3.49 14.24
N ASP A 56 14.78 -4.13 14.73
CA ASP A 56 14.69 -5.58 14.84
C ASP A 56 14.15 -6.26 13.56
N GLY A 57 13.86 -5.48 12.52
CA GLY A 57 13.40 -6.00 11.23
C GLY A 57 11.93 -6.37 11.13
N TYR A 58 11.12 -6.10 12.17
CA TYR A 58 9.68 -6.32 12.12
C TYR A 58 8.95 -5.35 11.20
N LEU A 59 9.46 -4.14 11.06
CA LEU A 59 8.82 -3.04 10.34
C LEU A 59 9.76 -2.46 9.29
N SER A 60 9.30 -2.40 8.04
CA SER A 60 10.06 -1.79 6.94
C SER A 60 9.09 -1.12 5.97
N GLU A 61 9.20 0.21 5.84
CA GLU A 61 8.39 0.97 4.89
C GLU A 61 8.64 0.54 3.44
N GLU A 62 9.88 0.18 3.11
CA GLU A 62 10.21 -0.33 1.78
C GLU A 62 9.50 -1.65 1.49
N ARG A 63 9.59 -2.63 2.39
CA ARG A 63 8.90 -3.90 2.22
C ARG A 63 7.39 -3.72 2.12
N PHE A 64 6.84 -2.81 2.95
CA PHE A 64 5.41 -2.48 2.90
C PHE A 64 5.02 -1.92 1.54
N ALA A 65 5.77 -0.93 1.04
CA ALA A 65 5.48 -0.29 -0.24
C ALA A 65 5.54 -1.29 -1.40
N ARG A 66 6.54 -2.17 -1.41
CA ARG A 66 6.69 -3.22 -2.43
C ARG A 66 5.53 -4.22 -2.39
N ALA A 67 5.17 -4.71 -1.20
CA ALA A 67 4.06 -5.65 -1.02
C ALA A 67 2.72 -5.01 -1.40
N TYR A 68 2.51 -3.75 -1.00
CA TYR A 68 1.32 -2.98 -1.33
C TYR A 68 1.16 -2.83 -2.85
N ALA A 69 2.23 -2.41 -3.53
CA ALA A 69 2.20 -2.21 -4.98
C ALA A 69 1.88 -3.52 -5.73
N ARG A 70 2.58 -4.61 -5.38
CA ARG A 70 2.31 -5.92 -6.01
C ARG A 70 0.87 -6.37 -5.79
N GLY A 71 0.40 -6.28 -4.54
CA GLY A 71 -0.94 -6.73 -4.19
C GLY A 71 -2.02 -5.93 -4.87
N LYS A 72 -1.91 -4.61 -4.87
CA LYS A 72 -2.91 -3.74 -5.50
C LYS A 72 -2.95 -3.91 -7.02
N PHE A 73 -1.81 -4.08 -7.65
CA PHE A 73 -1.77 -4.37 -9.08
C PHE A 73 -2.35 -5.76 -9.39
N ARG A 74 -1.85 -6.81 -8.75
CA ARG A 74 -2.21 -8.21 -9.08
C ARG A 74 -3.63 -8.58 -8.69
N ILE A 75 -4.13 -8.05 -7.57
CA ILE A 75 -5.46 -8.40 -7.05
C ILE A 75 -6.52 -7.41 -7.55
N LYS A 76 -6.22 -6.11 -7.53
CA LYS A 76 -7.19 -5.06 -7.85
C LYS A 76 -6.99 -4.41 -9.22
N GLY A 77 -5.89 -4.67 -9.89
CA GLY A 77 -5.59 -4.06 -11.19
C GLY A 77 -5.28 -2.58 -11.11
N TRP A 78 -4.82 -2.08 -9.96
CA TRP A 78 -4.46 -0.68 -9.82
C TRP A 78 -3.18 -0.35 -10.56
N GLY A 79 -3.15 0.82 -11.20
CA GLY A 79 -1.95 1.35 -11.83
C GLY A 79 -1.10 2.21 -10.88
N PRO A 80 0.06 2.68 -11.36
CA PRO A 80 1.05 3.37 -10.52
C PRO A 80 0.51 4.58 -9.76
N ARG A 81 -0.30 5.43 -10.39
CA ARG A 81 -0.85 6.63 -9.75
C ARG A 81 -1.75 6.31 -8.56
N LYS A 82 -2.64 5.35 -8.74
CA LYS A 82 -3.57 4.97 -7.67
C LYS A 82 -2.85 4.30 -6.52
N ILE A 83 -1.84 3.47 -6.83
CA ILE A 83 -0.97 2.86 -5.83
C ILE A 83 -0.21 3.94 -5.05
N ALA A 84 0.39 4.90 -5.75
CA ALA A 84 1.11 6.00 -5.12
C ALA A 84 0.20 6.83 -4.21
N GLN A 85 -1.02 7.13 -4.64
CA GLN A 85 -2.00 7.85 -3.83
C GLN A 85 -2.36 7.08 -2.56
N GLY A 86 -2.56 5.77 -2.66
CA GLY A 86 -2.84 4.93 -1.50
C GLY A 86 -1.68 4.90 -0.49
N LEU A 87 -0.45 4.84 -0.99
CA LEU A 87 0.74 4.89 -0.14
C LEU A 87 0.94 6.26 0.51
N GLN A 88 0.67 7.36 -0.22
CA GLN A 88 0.69 8.71 0.33
C GLN A 88 -0.34 8.88 1.45
N ALA A 89 -1.54 8.34 1.28
CA ALA A 89 -2.58 8.39 2.31
C ALA A 89 -2.13 7.68 3.60
N LYS A 90 -1.27 6.69 3.50
CA LYS A 90 -0.66 5.98 4.63
C LYS A 90 0.64 6.61 5.12
N ARG A 91 0.99 7.79 4.61
CA ARG A 91 2.16 8.59 5.00
C ARG A 91 3.49 7.89 4.72
N VAL A 92 3.53 7.02 3.72
CA VAL A 92 4.77 6.41 3.25
C VAL A 92 5.59 7.47 2.51
N SER A 93 6.90 7.48 2.71
CA SER A 93 7.80 8.47 2.10
C SER A 93 7.83 8.33 0.57
N ALA A 94 8.11 9.44 -0.11
CA ALA A 94 8.25 9.46 -1.57
C ALA A 94 9.31 8.47 -2.06
N ALA A 95 10.42 8.33 -1.34
CA ALA A 95 11.49 7.38 -1.67
C ALA A 95 10.99 5.93 -1.62
N CYS A 96 10.25 5.56 -0.57
CA CYS A 96 9.69 4.22 -0.44
C CYS A 96 8.58 3.96 -1.45
N ILE A 97 7.77 4.97 -1.78
CA ILE A 97 6.76 4.86 -2.84
C ILE A 97 7.44 4.53 -4.17
N ALA A 98 8.51 5.24 -4.53
CA ALA A 98 9.25 4.99 -5.75
C ALA A 98 9.79 3.57 -5.81
N LEU A 99 10.35 3.06 -4.71
CA LEU A 99 10.83 1.68 -4.60
C LEU A 99 9.68 0.68 -4.76
N GLY A 100 8.52 0.98 -4.16
CA GLY A 100 7.33 0.14 -4.31
C GLY A 100 6.86 0.07 -5.75
N LEU A 101 6.84 1.19 -6.47
CA LEU A 101 6.41 1.23 -7.86
C LEU A 101 7.34 0.44 -8.80
N ASP A 102 8.61 0.23 -8.42
CA ASP A 102 9.53 -0.62 -9.18
C ASP A 102 9.08 -2.09 -9.24
N GLU A 103 8.15 -2.50 -8.37
CA GLU A 103 7.54 -3.83 -8.42
C GLU A 103 6.55 -4.00 -9.58
N LEU A 104 6.16 -2.91 -10.23
CA LEU A 104 5.26 -2.92 -11.38
C LEU A 104 6.09 -3.04 -12.66
N TYR A 105 6.37 -4.27 -13.07
CA TYR A 105 7.17 -4.52 -14.27
C TYR A 105 6.40 -4.09 -15.53
N GLU A 106 7.05 -3.29 -16.35
CA GLU A 106 6.45 -2.71 -17.57
C GLU A 106 5.78 -3.76 -18.44
N ALA A 107 6.44 -4.88 -18.66
CA ALA A 107 5.90 -5.98 -19.50
C ALA A 107 4.62 -6.57 -18.90
N GLU A 108 4.57 -6.74 -17.58
CA GLU A 108 3.40 -7.29 -16.88
C GLU A 108 2.22 -6.31 -16.93
N VAL A 109 2.49 -5.03 -16.71
CA VAL A 109 1.49 -3.95 -16.80
C VAL A 109 0.92 -3.88 -18.21
N ARG A 110 1.80 -3.87 -19.21
CA ARG A 110 1.40 -3.83 -20.63
C ARG A 110 0.52 -5.03 -20.99
N ALA A 111 0.91 -6.24 -20.61
CA ALA A 111 0.14 -7.44 -20.87
C ALA A 111 -1.26 -7.37 -20.24
N TYR A 112 -1.34 -6.84 -19.01
CA TYR A 112 -2.63 -6.63 -18.34
C TYR A 112 -3.51 -5.64 -19.10
N LEU A 113 -2.96 -4.49 -19.52
CA LEU A 113 -3.71 -3.48 -20.27
C LEU A 113 -4.15 -3.98 -21.64
N VAL A 114 -3.33 -4.77 -22.34
CA VAL A 114 -3.69 -5.40 -23.61
C VAL A 114 -4.92 -6.28 -23.44
N ARG A 115 -4.93 -7.12 -22.40
CA ARG A 115 -6.09 -7.99 -22.13
C ARG A 115 -7.35 -7.16 -21.83
N LYS A 116 -7.22 -6.11 -21.03
CA LYS A 116 -8.34 -5.25 -20.64
C LYS A 116 -8.89 -4.45 -21.82
N ASN A 117 -8.03 -4.05 -22.75
CA ASN A 117 -8.45 -3.32 -23.94
C ASN A 117 -9.52 -4.09 -24.75
N GLU A 118 -9.46 -5.41 -24.75
CA GLU A 118 -10.42 -6.26 -25.44
C GLU A 118 -11.85 -6.11 -24.92
N ASP A 119 -12.01 -5.72 -23.66
CA ASP A 119 -13.32 -5.52 -23.03
C ASP A 119 -13.98 -4.18 -23.40
N PHE A 120 -13.27 -3.30 -24.12
CA PHE A 120 -13.72 -1.95 -24.43
C PHE A 120 -13.78 -1.71 -25.95
N PRO A 121 -14.97 -1.75 -26.57
CA PRO A 121 -15.09 -1.37 -27.97
C PRO A 121 -14.73 0.08 -28.27
N ASP A 122 -15.05 0.98 -27.34
CA ASP A 122 -14.81 2.43 -27.49
C ASP A 122 -13.48 2.84 -26.85
N GLU A 123 -12.66 3.59 -27.60
CA GLU A 123 -11.35 4.07 -27.14
C GLU A 123 -11.46 4.94 -25.90
N GLN A 124 -12.42 5.86 -25.89
CA GLN A 124 -12.58 6.80 -24.77
C GLN A 124 -12.97 6.07 -23.49
N ASP A 125 -13.81 5.06 -23.58
CA ASP A 125 -14.18 4.24 -22.42
C ASP A 125 -12.98 3.50 -21.84
N PHE A 126 -12.14 2.93 -22.70
CA PHE A 126 -10.92 2.28 -22.27
C PHE A 126 -9.96 3.25 -21.57
N ILE A 127 -9.72 4.42 -22.17
CA ILE A 127 -8.84 5.45 -21.60
C ILE A 127 -9.38 5.91 -20.25
N SER A 128 -10.69 6.18 -20.15
CA SER A 128 -11.33 6.60 -18.90
C SER A 128 -11.17 5.54 -17.81
N TRP A 129 -11.38 4.28 -18.15
CA TRP A 129 -11.18 3.16 -17.23
C TRP A 129 -9.73 3.10 -16.74
N CYS A 130 -8.75 3.19 -17.66
CA CYS A 130 -7.34 3.18 -17.31
C CYS A 130 -6.97 4.31 -16.37
N CYS A 131 -7.45 5.53 -16.63
CA CYS A 131 -7.18 6.68 -15.78
C CYS A 131 -7.77 6.51 -14.37
N ARG A 132 -9.00 5.98 -14.27
CA ARG A 132 -9.61 5.70 -12.95
C ARG A 132 -8.84 4.64 -12.18
N LYS A 133 -8.25 3.66 -12.86
CA LYS A 133 -7.43 2.61 -12.25
C LYS A 133 -6.03 3.09 -11.87
N GLY A 134 -5.64 4.27 -12.32
CA GLY A 134 -4.36 4.87 -11.98
C GLY A 134 -3.25 4.70 -13.01
N TYR A 135 -3.62 4.34 -14.25
CA TYR A 135 -2.67 4.26 -15.37
C TYR A 135 -2.58 5.60 -16.10
N ASP A 136 -1.42 5.85 -16.69
CA ASP A 136 -1.20 7.04 -17.49
C ASP A 136 -2.02 6.96 -18.78
N ARG A 137 -2.62 8.09 -19.18
CA ARG A 137 -3.35 8.23 -20.43
C ARG A 137 -2.49 7.83 -21.63
N ASN A 138 -1.22 8.24 -21.67
CA ASN A 138 -0.32 7.90 -22.77
C ASN A 138 -0.03 6.41 -22.86
N ALA A 139 0.08 5.73 -21.73
CA ALA A 139 0.23 4.27 -21.69
C ALA A 139 -1.02 3.57 -22.25
N ALA A 140 -2.21 4.05 -21.89
CA ALA A 140 -3.47 3.52 -22.40
C ALA A 140 -3.59 3.71 -23.92
N LEU A 141 -3.26 4.91 -24.41
CA LEU A 141 -3.27 5.21 -25.84
C LEU A 141 -2.29 4.36 -26.62
N ALA A 142 -1.08 4.15 -26.07
CA ALA A 142 -0.06 3.32 -26.69
C ALA A 142 -0.54 1.87 -26.87
N VAL A 143 -1.22 1.32 -25.87
CA VAL A 143 -1.81 -0.02 -25.94
C VAL A 143 -2.93 -0.05 -26.99
N ARG A 144 -3.85 0.90 -26.95
CA ARG A 144 -4.98 0.93 -27.87
C ARG A 144 -4.54 1.04 -29.33
N ARG A 145 -3.60 1.93 -29.61
CA ARG A 145 -3.14 2.21 -30.98
C ARG A 145 -2.22 1.11 -31.52
N ALA A 146 -1.57 0.34 -30.68
CA ALA A 146 -0.74 -0.80 -31.12
C ALA A 146 -1.58 -1.97 -31.61
N GLU A 147 -2.88 -2.04 -31.23
CA GLU A 147 -3.81 -3.10 -31.63
C GLU A 147 -4.54 -2.78 -32.95
N ASP A 148 -4.41 -1.56 -33.45
CA ASP A 148 -5.05 -1.13 -34.73
C ASP A 148 -4.24 -1.57 -35.94
#